data_f252cd8a73c72c60d980c640042cc333
#
_entry.id   f252cd8a73c72c60d980c640042cc333
#
_cell.length_a   1.000
_cell.length_b   1.000
_cell.length_c   1.000
_cell.angle_alpha   90.00
_cell.angle_beta   90.00
_cell.angle_gamma   90.00
#
_symmetry.space_group_name_H-M   'P 1'
#
loop_
_entity.id
_entity.type
_entity.pdbx_description
1 polymer ?
#
loop_
_entity_poly.entity_id
_entity_poly.type
_entity_poly.pdbx_seq_one_letter_code
_entity_poly.pdbx_strand_id
1 'polypeptide(L)'
;MKKNVSLIGVHGPTGRGTKHPSKNHPVGSVFSITNKDNPFISVQSATQIRGIQFWYPEQTHTKADEIIKYKPTIQMCSDQRAHGVTLSCLTFYGEYTAMDFTATRKNTSELVLIEHCYGYPLSGQFIRIDYCYDIPRILHCHVNPANMREFGRSFKREIIDAVIANQTYAFYIDHTDNAQLMDVFTFGTYGGIYLGAESYGQLTNFNLDCVTIGIYKNGSGTKNRNWQIAQGSIIANAGKSIGEIHPIVIEGQGHTAISNVEAFSGMNGALTAIGQSYDYLLVKGDKRLTISMFGCRMRNYVSKNPITVQNKQAKIQAVACIDKNEELYNKIIK
;
A
#
# COMPACT_ATOMS: atom_id res chain seq x y z
N MET A 1 -1.29 13.31 -20.79
CA MET A 1 0.04 13.89 -21.20
C MET A 1 0.53 13.15 -22.44
N LYS A 2 1.03 13.89 -23.42
CA LYS A 2 1.65 13.29 -24.61
C LYS A 2 3.04 12.70 -24.28
N LYS A 3 3.54 11.80 -25.14
CA LYS A 3 4.89 11.25 -25.01
C LYS A 3 5.96 12.35 -24.99
N ASN A 4 7.05 12.11 -24.25
CA ASN A 4 8.20 13.02 -24.12
C ASN A 4 7.85 14.38 -23.51
N VAL A 5 6.86 14.43 -22.60
CA VAL A 5 6.45 15.66 -21.91
C VAL A 5 6.76 15.53 -20.43
N SER A 6 7.41 16.55 -19.86
CA SER A 6 7.59 16.69 -18.42
C SER A 6 6.74 17.82 -17.86
N LEU A 7 6.12 17.56 -16.71
CA LEU A 7 5.39 18.56 -15.94
C LEU A 7 6.12 18.74 -14.61
N ILE A 8 6.75 19.90 -14.45
CA ILE A 8 7.64 20.18 -13.31
C ILE A 8 7.11 21.38 -12.52
N GLY A 9 6.82 21.14 -11.25
CA GLY A 9 6.54 22.17 -10.27
C GLY A 9 7.79 22.51 -9.47
N VAL A 10 7.76 23.64 -8.81
CA VAL A 10 8.89 24.14 -7.98
C VAL A 10 8.70 23.82 -6.49
N HIS A 11 7.60 23.22 -6.11
CA HIS A 11 7.34 22.83 -4.73
C HIS A 11 7.74 21.36 -4.54
N GLY A 12 8.60 21.10 -3.57
CA GLY A 12 8.98 19.74 -3.19
C GLY A 12 7.83 18.97 -2.55
N PRO A 13 8.05 17.72 -2.13
CA PRO A 13 7.01 16.97 -1.44
C PRO A 13 6.63 17.70 -0.15
N THR A 14 5.36 18.04 -0.03
CA THR A 14 4.79 18.61 1.19
C THR A 14 4.14 17.49 1.97
N GLY A 15 4.92 16.81 2.77
CA GLY A 15 4.45 15.75 3.65
C GLY A 15 3.72 16.27 4.88
N ARG A 16 3.24 15.36 5.69
CA ARG A 16 2.58 15.63 6.95
C ARG A 16 3.40 16.58 7.84
N GLY A 17 2.73 17.57 8.43
CA GLY A 17 3.33 18.52 9.38
C GLY A 17 4.11 19.65 8.73
N THR A 18 4.12 19.76 7.43
CA THR A 18 4.67 20.92 6.73
C THR A 18 3.80 22.14 7.04
N LYS A 19 4.43 23.22 7.48
CA LYS A 19 3.72 24.49 7.67
C LYS A 19 3.44 25.13 6.31
N HIS A 20 2.16 25.25 5.98
CA HIS A 20 1.73 25.98 4.80
C HIS A 20 1.56 27.46 5.11
N PRO A 21 1.94 28.38 4.20
CA PRO A 21 1.70 29.81 4.37
C PRO A 21 0.21 30.17 4.34
N SER A 22 -0.63 29.36 3.69
CA SER A 22 -2.10 29.48 3.74
C SER A 22 -2.70 28.45 4.69
N LYS A 23 -3.78 28.84 5.41
CA LYS A 23 -4.56 27.92 6.23
C LYS A 23 -5.74 27.27 5.50
N ASN A 24 -6.06 27.73 4.30
CA ASN A 24 -7.29 27.34 3.61
C ASN A 24 -7.05 26.51 2.35
N HIS A 25 -5.87 26.59 1.75
CA HIS A 25 -5.53 25.89 0.51
C HIS A 25 -4.01 25.71 0.39
N PRO A 26 -3.53 24.69 -0.35
CA PRO A 26 -2.11 24.56 -0.65
C PRO A 26 -1.61 25.70 -1.50
N VAL A 27 -0.33 26.04 -1.38
CA VAL A 27 0.37 27.09 -2.15
C VAL A 27 1.57 26.48 -2.85
N GLY A 28 1.94 27.07 -3.98
CA GLY A 28 3.02 26.59 -4.84
C GLY A 28 2.48 26.07 -6.17
N SER A 29 3.09 25.02 -6.68
CA SER A 29 2.65 24.36 -7.91
C SER A 29 1.47 23.43 -7.62
N VAL A 30 0.25 23.94 -7.74
CA VAL A 30 -0.98 23.27 -7.32
C VAL A 30 -1.97 23.16 -8.49
N PHE A 31 -2.53 21.97 -8.68
CA PHE A 31 -3.73 21.80 -9.48
C PHE A 31 -4.95 21.70 -8.56
N SER A 32 -5.93 22.59 -8.79
CA SER A 32 -7.26 22.48 -8.17
C SER A 32 -8.16 21.63 -9.05
N ILE A 33 -8.61 20.49 -8.53
CA ILE A 33 -9.33 19.47 -9.31
C ILE A 33 -10.79 19.46 -8.92
N THR A 34 -11.67 19.73 -9.87
CA THR A 34 -13.13 19.71 -9.71
C THR A 34 -13.83 18.72 -10.65
N ASN A 35 -13.12 18.25 -11.69
CA ASN A 35 -13.65 17.24 -12.59
C ASN A 35 -13.76 15.88 -11.91
N LYS A 36 -14.96 15.30 -11.90
CA LYS A 36 -15.29 14.02 -11.23
C LYS A 36 -15.31 12.84 -12.20
N ASP A 37 -15.50 13.11 -13.49
CA ASP A 37 -15.87 12.09 -14.48
C ASP A 37 -14.68 11.47 -15.20
N ASN A 38 -13.57 12.19 -15.26
CA ASN A 38 -12.38 11.74 -15.97
C ASN A 38 -11.15 11.76 -15.06
N PRO A 39 -10.17 10.89 -15.29
CA PRO A 39 -8.84 11.02 -14.68
C PRO A 39 -8.26 12.39 -14.98
N PHE A 40 -7.55 12.95 -13.98
CA PHE A 40 -7.00 14.29 -14.18
C PHE A 40 -5.82 14.27 -15.15
N ILE A 41 -4.92 13.29 -15.02
CA ILE A 41 -3.80 13.11 -15.93
C ILE A 41 -3.74 11.65 -16.41
N SER A 42 -3.77 11.43 -17.73
CA SER A 42 -3.39 10.16 -18.34
C SER A 42 -1.98 10.26 -18.89
N VAL A 43 -1.06 9.42 -18.42
CA VAL A 43 0.36 9.44 -18.81
C VAL A 43 0.66 8.46 -19.94
N GLN A 44 1.63 8.82 -20.77
CA GLN A 44 2.18 8.02 -21.87
C GLN A 44 3.68 7.80 -21.66
N SER A 45 4.35 7.16 -22.60
CA SER A 45 5.79 6.88 -22.53
C SER A 45 6.64 8.13 -22.40
N ALA A 46 7.78 8.01 -21.70
CA ALA A 46 8.76 9.06 -21.48
C ALA A 46 8.14 10.34 -20.90
N THR A 47 7.30 10.17 -19.89
CA THR A 47 6.66 11.31 -19.18
C THR A 47 7.19 11.41 -17.76
N GLN A 48 7.28 12.64 -17.28
CA GLN A 48 7.66 12.93 -15.91
C GLN A 48 6.68 13.92 -15.29
N ILE A 49 6.28 13.66 -14.03
CA ILE A 49 5.55 14.64 -13.21
C ILE A 49 6.31 14.78 -11.90
N ARG A 50 6.71 16.01 -11.58
CA ARG A 50 7.51 16.26 -10.39
C ARG A 50 7.12 17.54 -9.67
N GLY A 51 7.11 17.52 -8.32
CA GLY A 51 6.96 18.70 -7.49
C GLY A 51 5.59 19.37 -7.59
N ILE A 52 4.53 18.60 -7.79
CA ILE A 52 3.16 19.07 -7.98
C ILE A 52 2.29 18.66 -6.80
N GLN A 53 1.40 19.54 -6.40
CA GLN A 53 0.34 19.26 -5.43
C GLN A 53 -1.01 19.16 -6.15
N PHE A 54 -1.81 18.16 -5.77
CA PHE A 54 -3.16 17.92 -6.29
C PHE A 54 -4.17 18.22 -5.18
N TRP A 55 -5.04 19.19 -5.42
CA TRP A 55 -6.00 19.71 -4.45
C TRP A 55 -7.42 19.47 -4.91
N TYR A 56 -8.23 18.85 -4.06
CA TYR A 56 -9.65 18.58 -4.30
C TYR A 56 -10.50 19.47 -3.36
N PRO A 57 -10.84 20.69 -3.75
CA PRO A 57 -11.49 21.67 -2.88
C PRO A 57 -12.87 21.24 -2.38
N GLU A 58 -13.59 20.45 -3.17
CA GLU A 58 -14.95 19.99 -2.83
C GLU A 58 -14.96 18.77 -1.89
N GLN A 59 -13.84 18.12 -1.64
CA GLN A 59 -13.75 16.97 -0.74
C GLN A 59 -13.71 17.44 0.73
N THR A 60 -14.81 17.25 1.46
CA THR A 60 -14.97 17.85 2.79
C THR A 60 -14.38 17.03 3.94
N HIS A 61 -14.26 15.72 3.81
CA HIS A 61 -13.75 14.78 4.83
C HIS A 61 -14.55 14.78 6.16
N THR A 62 -15.84 15.12 6.10
CA THR A 62 -16.67 15.23 7.30
C THR A 62 -17.61 14.08 7.53
N LYS A 63 -18.17 13.53 6.45
CA LYS A 63 -19.08 12.38 6.48
C LYS A 63 -18.77 11.40 5.38
N ALA A 64 -19.01 10.11 5.65
CA ALA A 64 -18.72 9.02 4.72
C ALA A 64 -19.57 9.08 3.44
N ASP A 65 -20.83 9.44 3.55
CA ASP A 65 -21.76 9.56 2.43
C ASP A 65 -21.50 10.79 1.54
N GLU A 66 -20.74 11.75 2.03
CA GLU A 66 -20.31 12.94 1.28
C GLU A 66 -18.99 12.72 0.50
N ILE A 67 -18.36 11.54 0.62
CA ILE A 67 -17.12 11.24 -0.11
C ILE A 67 -17.38 11.25 -1.62
N ILE A 68 -16.71 12.17 -2.31
CA ILE A 68 -16.76 12.25 -3.76
C ILE A 68 -15.79 11.25 -4.37
N LYS A 69 -16.32 10.30 -5.16
CA LYS A 69 -15.56 9.23 -5.80
C LYS A 69 -14.91 9.71 -7.10
N TYR A 70 -13.97 10.63 -6.99
CA TYR A 70 -13.19 11.10 -8.14
C TYR A 70 -12.50 9.93 -8.87
N LYS A 71 -12.34 10.08 -10.18
CA LYS A 71 -11.48 9.18 -10.96
C LYS A 71 -10.02 9.33 -10.52
N PRO A 72 -9.13 8.36 -10.84
CA PRO A 72 -7.73 8.45 -10.45
C PRO A 72 -7.10 9.80 -10.82
N THR A 73 -6.30 10.36 -9.92
CA THR A 73 -5.59 11.62 -10.21
C THR A 73 -4.62 11.44 -11.38
N ILE A 74 -3.84 10.37 -11.33
CA ILE A 74 -2.91 10.01 -12.40
C ILE A 74 -3.20 8.56 -12.80
N GLN A 75 -3.38 8.32 -14.08
CA GLN A 75 -3.51 6.96 -14.60
C GLN A 75 -2.62 6.72 -15.80
N MET A 76 -2.34 5.46 -16.09
CA MET A 76 -1.74 5.06 -17.35
C MET A 76 -2.75 5.20 -18.50
N CYS A 77 -2.29 5.66 -19.66
CA CYS A 77 -3.08 5.65 -20.88
C CYS A 77 -3.31 4.18 -21.31
N SER A 78 -4.57 3.75 -21.42
CA SER A 78 -4.95 2.35 -21.63
C SER A 78 -4.84 1.86 -23.08
N ASP A 79 -4.79 2.77 -24.04
CA ASP A 79 -4.79 2.45 -25.48
C ASP A 79 -3.40 2.25 -26.08
N GLN A 80 -2.35 2.50 -25.33
CA GLN A 80 -0.96 2.35 -25.76
C GLN A 80 -0.03 1.98 -24.60
N ARG A 81 1.16 1.49 -24.94
CA ARG A 81 2.21 1.22 -23.96
C ARG A 81 2.72 2.50 -23.32
N ALA A 82 3.13 2.42 -22.05
CA ALA A 82 3.73 3.52 -21.30
C ALA A 82 5.07 3.07 -20.69
N HIS A 83 6.17 3.45 -21.32
CA HIS A 83 7.52 3.10 -20.88
C HIS A 83 8.25 4.34 -20.37
N GLY A 84 9.01 4.22 -19.28
CA GLY A 84 9.80 5.30 -18.74
C GLY A 84 8.94 6.42 -18.14
N VAL A 85 8.07 6.07 -17.21
CA VAL A 85 7.23 7.05 -16.49
C VAL A 85 7.85 7.32 -15.12
N THR A 86 8.08 8.59 -14.80
CA THR A 86 8.57 9.01 -13.49
C THR A 86 7.58 9.93 -12.81
N LEU A 87 7.13 9.56 -11.62
CA LEU A 87 6.30 10.38 -10.74
C LEU A 87 7.06 10.64 -9.46
N SER A 88 7.42 11.88 -9.18
CA SER A 88 8.23 12.19 -8.01
C SER A 88 7.80 13.45 -7.27
N CYS A 89 7.95 13.44 -5.95
CA CYS A 89 7.67 14.60 -5.09
C CYS A 89 6.24 15.12 -5.28
N LEU A 90 5.25 14.24 -5.26
CA LEU A 90 3.85 14.58 -5.44
C LEU A 90 3.10 14.56 -4.10
N THR A 91 2.16 15.46 -3.94
CA THR A 91 1.27 15.49 -2.77
C THR A 91 -0.18 15.57 -3.21
N PHE A 92 -1.01 14.74 -2.59
CA PHE A 92 -2.43 14.64 -2.89
C PHE A 92 -3.25 15.05 -1.67
N TYR A 93 -4.25 15.91 -1.84
CA TYR A 93 -5.11 16.40 -0.77
C TYR A 93 -6.58 16.20 -1.13
N GLY A 94 -7.13 15.07 -0.73
CA GLY A 94 -8.54 14.73 -0.93
C GLY A 94 -8.82 13.86 -2.15
N GLU A 95 -7.81 13.20 -2.68
CA GLU A 95 -7.97 12.23 -3.74
C GLU A 95 -8.84 11.04 -3.31
N TYR A 96 -9.60 10.48 -4.26
CA TYR A 96 -10.26 9.18 -4.05
C TYR A 96 -9.30 8.04 -4.34
N THR A 97 -8.65 8.05 -5.51
CA THR A 97 -7.52 7.17 -5.88
C THR A 97 -6.39 8.04 -6.44
N ALA A 98 -5.17 7.88 -5.94
CA ALA A 98 -4.08 8.75 -6.38
C ALA A 98 -3.52 8.31 -7.75
N MET A 99 -2.99 7.10 -7.84
CA MET A 99 -2.27 6.63 -9.03
C MET A 99 -2.75 5.23 -9.43
N ASP A 100 -3.20 5.09 -10.69
CA ASP A 100 -3.68 3.82 -11.24
C ASP A 100 -2.94 3.48 -12.54
N PHE A 101 -1.96 2.59 -12.44
CA PHE A 101 -1.19 2.04 -13.56
C PHE A 101 -1.72 0.66 -13.94
N THR A 102 -3.05 0.54 -14.07
CA THR A 102 -3.68 -0.65 -14.63
C THR A 102 -3.46 -0.68 -16.14
N ALA A 103 -2.63 -1.60 -16.54
CA ALA A 103 -2.33 -1.87 -17.94
C ALA A 103 -3.04 -3.14 -18.43
N THR A 104 -2.74 -3.56 -19.62
CA THR A 104 -3.25 -4.80 -20.22
C THR A 104 -2.10 -5.61 -20.77
N ARG A 105 -2.33 -6.90 -21.02
CA ARG A 105 -1.32 -7.75 -21.66
C ARG A 105 -0.84 -7.20 -23.01
N LYS A 106 -1.67 -6.44 -23.73
CA LYS A 106 -1.33 -5.83 -25.03
C LYS A 106 -0.58 -4.52 -24.86
N ASN A 107 -1.02 -3.70 -23.91
CA ASN A 107 -0.49 -2.35 -23.66
C ASN A 107 0.11 -2.33 -22.25
N THR A 108 1.30 -2.87 -22.11
CA THR A 108 2.04 -2.93 -20.84
C THR A 108 2.67 -1.59 -20.47
N SER A 109 2.99 -1.41 -19.21
CA SER A 109 3.94 -0.39 -18.79
C SER A 109 5.31 -1.01 -18.49
N GLU A 110 6.35 -0.21 -18.55
CA GLU A 110 7.72 -0.61 -18.24
C GLU A 110 8.50 0.57 -17.62
N LEU A 111 9.50 0.29 -16.79
CA LEU A 111 10.34 1.31 -16.18
C LEU A 111 9.52 2.42 -15.47
N VAL A 112 8.55 2.02 -14.68
CA VAL A 112 7.75 2.97 -13.89
C VAL A 112 8.47 3.23 -12.57
N LEU A 113 8.77 4.51 -12.30
CA LEU A 113 9.30 4.99 -11.03
C LEU A 113 8.30 5.91 -10.36
N ILE A 114 7.88 5.56 -9.15
CA ILE A 114 7.04 6.40 -8.28
C ILE A 114 7.78 6.60 -6.97
N GLU A 115 8.09 7.86 -6.64
CA GLU A 115 8.91 8.15 -5.46
C GLU A 115 8.50 9.44 -4.74
N HIS A 116 8.69 9.47 -3.40
CA HIS A 116 8.43 10.64 -2.57
C HIS A 116 7.01 11.21 -2.76
N CYS A 117 6.01 10.33 -2.77
CA CYS A 117 4.62 10.71 -2.94
C CYS A 117 3.84 10.58 -1.63
N TYR A 118 2.98 11.57 -1.33
CA TYR A 118 2.23 11.68 -0.07
C TYR A 118 0.75 11.87 -0.35
N GLY A 119 -0.12 11.19 0.41
CA GLY A 119 -1.57 11.34 0.31
C GLY A 119 -2.32 10.47 1.31
N TYR A 120 -3.65 10.50 1.22
CA TYR A 120 -4.53 9.55 1.88
C TYR A 120 -5.76 9.28 1.01
N PRO A 121 -5.72 8.24 0.17
CA PRO A 121 -6.78 7.97 -0.79
C PRO A 121 -8.06 7.49 -0.10
N LEU A 122 -9.19 8.12 -0.41
CA LEU A 122 -10.48 7.78 0.21
C LEU A 122 -11.07 6.46 -0.32
N SER A 123 -10.55 5.93 -1.42
CA SER A 123 -10.81 4.54 -1.85
C SER A 123 -10.04 3.50 -1.02
N GLY A 124 -8.98 3.92 -0.33
CA GLY A 124 -7.98 3.06 0.30
C GLY A 124 -6.84 2.63 -0.63
N GLN A 125 -6.90 2.94 -1.94
CA GLN A 125 -5.87 2.57 -2.93
C GLN A 125 -5.04 3.79 -3.33
N PHE A 126 -3.76 3.83 -2.94
CA PHE A 126 -2.84 4.92 -3.27
C PHE A 126 -2.12 4.67 -4.61
N ILE A 127 -1.50 3.51 -4.74
CA ILE A 127 -0.81 3.11 -5.96
C ILE A 127 -1.27 1.72 -6.38
N ARG A 128 -1.72 1.61 -7.63
CA ARG A 128 -1.94 0.32 -8.29
C ARG A 128 -1.00 0.19 -9.47
N ILE A 129 -0.29 -0.95 -9.53
CA ILE A 129 0.55 -1.35 -10.66
C ILE A 129 0.11 -2.73 -11.12
N ASP A 130 -0.24 -2.85 -12.40
CA ASP A 130 -0.69 -4.08 -13.02
C ASP A 130 -0.22 -4.12 -14.48
N TYR A 131 0.35 -5.26 -14.92
CA TYR A 131 1.02 -5.42 -16.21
C TYR A 131 2.17 -4.43 -16.44
N CYS A 132 3.05 -4.32 -15.45
CA CYS A 132 4.26 -3.51 -15.53
C CYS A 132 5.50 -4.39 -15.45
N TYR A 133 6.37 -4.26 -16.42
CA TYR A 133 7.59 -5.04 -16.54
C TYR A 133 8.84 -4.16 -16.49
N ASP A 134 9.99 -4.80 -16.61
CA ASP A 134 11.32 -4.16 -16.56
C ASP A 134 11.47 -3.25 -15.35
N ILE A 135 10.98 -3.80 -14.24
CA ILE A 135 11.11 -3.40 -12.86
C ILE A 135 10.36 -2.10 -12.51
N PRO A 136 9.07 -2.19 -12.11
CA PRO A 136 8.41 -1.08 -11.43
C PRO A 136 9.04 -0.82 -10.05
N ARG A 137 9.22 0.46 -9.71
CA ARG A 137 9.78 0.91 -8.43
C ARG A 137 8.84 1.85 -7.72
N ILE A 138 8.56 1.57 -6.44
CA ILE A 138 7.80 2.42 -5.53
C ILE A 138 8.69 2.71 -4.33
N LEU A 139 9.11 3.96 -4.17
CA LEU A 139 10.12 4.35 -3.20
C LEU A 139 9.64 5.53 -2.33
N HIS A 140 9.87 5.48 -1.02
CA HIS A 140 9.63 6.61 -0.10
C HIS A 140 8.20 7.19 -0.18
N CYS A 141 7.19 6.34 -0.30
CA CYS A 141 5.79 6.77 -0.40
C CYS A 141 5.08 6.67 0.95
N HIS A 142 4.26 7.69 1.27
CA HIS A 142 3.69 7.85 2.60
C HIS A 142 2.17 8.10 2.54
N VAL A 143 1.39 7.16 3.05
CA VAL A 143 -0.07 7.20 3.10
C VAL A 143 -0.53 7.44 4.53
N ASN A 144 -1.11 8.62 4.83
CA ASN A 144 -1.46 8.98 6.21
C ASN A 144 -2.72 9.85 6.27
N PRO A 145 -3.73 9.47 7.07
CA PRO A 145 -4.97 10.23 7.22
C PRO A 145 -4.77 11.64 7.82
N ALA A 146 -3.65 11.91 8.48
CA ALA A 146 -3.35 13.25 8.94
C ALA A 146 -3.26 14.27 7.79
N ASN A 147 -3.01 13.81 6.57
CA ASN A 147 -3.03 14.63 5.35
C ASN A 147 -4.41 15.27 5.10
N MET A 148 -5.48 14.66 5.58
CA MET A 148 -6.84 15.22 5.48
C MET A 148 -7.10 16.40 6.41
N ARG A 149 -6.25 16.64 7.40
CA ARG A 149 -6.39 17.77 8.36
C ARG A 149 -5.76 19.06 7.89
N GLU A 150 -5.07 19.02 6.77
CA GLU A 150 -4.42 20.20 6.24
C GLU A 150 -5.44 21.25 5.77
N PHE A 151 -5.04 22.49 5.80
CA PHE A 151 -5.84 23.64 5.33
C PHE A 151 -7.18 23.84 6.05
N GLY A 152 -7.22 23.59 7.37
CA GLY A 152 -8.43 23.78 8.18
C GLY A 152 -9.53 22.77 7.93
N ARG A 153 -9.29 21.72 7.16
CA ARG A 153 -10.25 20.64 6.95
C ARG A 153 -10.47 19.85 8.24
N SER A 154 -11.71 19.56 8.52
CA SER A 154 -12.04 18.62 9.59
C SER A 154 -11.82 17.18 9.12
N PHE A 155 -11.46 16.34 10.09
CA PHE A 155 -11.27 14.93 9.89
C PHE A 155 -12.00 14.14 10.98
N LYS A 156 -12.83 13.21 10.59
CA LYS A 156 -13.57 12.36 11.50
C LYS A 156 -13.17 10.91 11.36
N ARG A 157 -13.31 10.17 12.45
CA ARG A 157 -13.10 8.72 12.48
C ARG A 157 -13.92 7.99 11.43
N GLU A 158 -15.15 8.45 11.20
CA GLU A 158 -16.07 7.92 10.20
C GLU A 158 -15.45 7.80 8.80
N ILE A 159 -14.55 8.72 8.43
CA ILE A 159 -13.86 8.67 7.13
C ILE A 159 -12.86 7.51 7.07
N ILE A 160 -12.10 7.28 8.13
CA ILE A 160 -11.19 6.10 8.18
C ILE A 160 -12.01 4.82 8.12
N ASP A 161 -13.11 4.74 8.86
CA ASP A 161 -13.97 3.55 8.86
C ASP A 161 -14.56 3.29 7.46
N ALA A 162 -14.90 4.35 6.71
CA ALA A 162 -15.35 4.23 5.32
C ALA A 162 -14.23 3.76 4.37
N VAL A 163 -13.01 4.25 4.56
CA VAL A 163 -11.83 3.79 3.78
C VAL A 163 -11.57 2.30 4.06
N ILE A 164 -11.60 1.89 5.32
CA ILE A 164 -11.43 0.48 5.72
C ILE A 164 -12.54 -0.40 5.13
N ALA A 165 -13.77 0.10 5.10
CA ALA A 165 -14.93 -0.62 4.56
C ALA A 165 -14.83 -0.94 3.06
N ASN A 166 -14.00 -0.21 2.30
CA ASN A 166 -13.73 -0.53 0.90
C ASN A 166 -12.91 -1.81 0.70
N GLN A 167 -12.25 -2.33 1.74
CA GLN A 167 -11.42 -3.54 1.71
C GLN A 167 -10.34 -3.53 0.61
N THR A 168 -9.75 -2.37 0.37
CA THR A 168 -8.69 -2.17 -0.62
C THR A 168 -7.32 -2.09 0.05
N TYR A 169 -6.27 -2.12 -0.75
CA TYR A 169 -4.87 -2.04 -0.29
C TYR A 169 -4.23 -0.75 -0.76
N ALA A 170 -3.45 -0.11 0.12
CA ALA A 170 -2.76 1.13 -0.22
C ALA A 170 -1.82 0.95 -1.43
N PHE A 171 -1.10 -0.16 -1.46
CA PHE A 171 -0.22 -0.54 -2.56
C PHE A 171 -0.67 -1.88 -3.16
N TYR A 172 -1.03 -1.87 -4.42
CA TYR A 172 -1.50 -3.05 -5.15
C TYR A 172 -0.54 -3.35 -6.31
N ILE A 173 0.05 -4.55 -6.31
CA ILE A 173 1.05 -4.98 -7.31
C ILE A 173 0.63 -6.31 -7.90
N ASP A 174 0.37 -6.37 -9.21
CA ASP A 174 0.10 -7.61 -9.92
C ASP A 174 0.70 -7.60 -11.33
N HIS A 175 0.83 -8.76 -11.97
CA HIS A 175 1.44 -8.98 -13.30
C HIS A 175 2.72 -8.14 -13.47
N THR A 176 3.68 -8.33 -12.57
CA THR A 176 4.96 -7.61 -12.62
C THR A 176 6.12 -8.58 -12.56
N ASP A 177 7.24 -8.16 -13.11
CA ASP A 177 8.52 -8.81 -12.88
C ASP A 177 9.38 -7.99 -11.93
N ASN A 178 9.90 -8.65 -10.92
CA ASN A 178 10.87 -8.14 -9.95
C ASN A 178 10.54 -6.73 -9.39
N ALA A 179 9.26 -6.48 -9.07
CA ALA A 179 8.82 -5.21 -8.50
C ALA A 179 9.60 -4.86 -7.22
N GLN A 180 9.99 -3.61 -7.08
CA GLN A 180 10.75 -3.11 -5.93
C GLN A 180 9.94 -2.09 -5.15
N LEU A 181 9.62 -2.41 -3.89
CA LEU A 181 9.00 -1.50 -2.95
C LEU A 181 9.97 -1.25 -1.79
N MET A 182 10.28 0.01 -1.53
CA MET A 182 11.20 0.38 -0.47
C MET A 182 10.73 1.65 0.26
N ASP A 183 10.82 1.61 1.59
CA ASP A 183 10.46 2.74 2.47
C ASP A 183 9.05 3.25 2.18
N VAL A 184 8.09 2.32 2.21
CA VAL A 184 6.68 2.63 2.05
C VAL A 184 5.97 2.60 3.39
N PHE A 185 5.11 3.59 3.59
CA PHE A 185 4.32 3.74 4.81
C PHE A 185 2.84 3.82 4.49
N THR A 186 2.01 3.14 5.28
CA THR A 186 0.56 3.39 5.31
C THR A 186 0.03 3.40 6.73
N PHE A 187 -0.99 4.22 6.97
CA PHE A 187 -1.69 4.31 8.24
C PHE A 187 -3.21 4.35 8.01
N GLY A 188 -3.95 3.50 8.72
CA GLY A 188 -5.42 3.57 8.77
C GLY A 188 -6.11 3.19 7.46
N THR A 189 -5.59 2.19 6.75
CA THR A 189 -6.21 1.56 5.59
C THR A 189 -6.67 0.14 5.92
N TYR A 190 -7.52 -0.48 5.10
CA TYR A 190 -7.86 -1.89 5.26
C TYR A 190 -6.62 -2.77 5.08
N GLY A 191 -5.96 -2.63 3.93
CA GLY A 191 -4.75 -3.37 3.61
C GLY A 191 -3.54 -2.46 3.37
N GLY A 192 -2.37 -2.92 3.79
CA GLY A 192 -1.11 -2.24 3.47
C GLY A 192 -0.70 -2.54 2.04
N ILE A 193 -0.27 -3.76 1.77
CA ILE A 193 0.31 -4.17 0.50
C ILE A 193 -0.36 -5.46 -0.02
N TYR A 194 -0.85 -5.41 -1.26
CA TYR A 194 -1.32 -6.58 -2.00
C TYR A 194 -0.29 -6.98 -3.05
N LEU A 195 0.13 -8.24 -3.00
CA LEU A 195 1.07 -8.86 -3.92
C LEU A 195 0.32 -9.93 -4.71
N GLY A 196 -0.01 -9.62 -5.96
CA GLY A 196 -0.84 -10.46 -6.81
C GLY A 196 -0.17 -11.77 -7.22
N ALA A 197 -0.98 -12.67 -7.74
CA ALA A 197 -0.56 -14.02 -8.10
C ALA A 197 0.52 -14.07 -9.21
N GLU A 198 0.49 -13.13 -10.11
CA GLU A 198 1.43 -13.04 -11.25
C GLU A 198 2.55 -12.01 -11.00
N SER A 199 2.82 -11.68 -9.71
CA SER A 199 3.89 -10.76 -9.33
C SER A 199 5.00 -11.46 -8.54
N TYR A 200 6.21 -10.92 -8.63
CA TYR A 200 7.35 -11.27 -7.77
C TYR A 200 8.26 -10.05 -7.58
N GLY A 201 9.06 -10.07 -6.54
CA GLY A 201 9.92 -8.93 -6.26
C GLY A 201 10.44 -8.83 -4.82
N GLN A 202 10.75 -7.62 -4.42
CA GLN A 202 11.31 -7.28 -3.14
C GLN A 202 10.50 -6.18 -2.45
N LEU A 203 10.24 -6.37 -1.17
CA LEU A 203 9.66 -5.39 -0.28
C LEU A 203 10.61 -5.23 0.91
N THR A 204 11.10 -4.02 1.13
CA THR A 204 12.05 -3.75 2.21
C THR A 204 11.82 -2.39 2.87
N ASN A 205 12.21 -2.29 4.15
CA ASN A 205 12.15 -1.04 4.92
C ASN A 205 10.74 -0.41 4.88
N PHE A 206 9.74 -1.12 5.35
CA PHE A 206 8.36 -0.66 5.30
C PHE A 206 7.76 -0.52 6.70
N ASN A 207 6.75 0.33 6.83
CA ASN A 207 5.91 0.42 8.02
C ASN A 207 4.43 0.46 7.61
N LEU A 208 3.67 -0.56 8.04
CA LEU A 208 2.24 -0.68 7.76
C LEU A 208 1.48 -0.54 9.07
N ASP A 209 1.00 0.67 9.33
CA ASP A 209 0.45 1.06 10.63
C ASP A 209 -1.08 1.05 10.62
N CYS A 210 -1.65 0.44 11.63
CA CYS A 210 -3.11 0.40 11.85
C CYS A 210 -3.89 -0.14 10.66
N VAL A 211 -3.51 -1.31 10.18
CA VAL A 211 -4.13 -2.02 9.06
C VAL A 211 -4.86 -3.29 9.52
N THR A 212 -5.91 -3.71 8.82
CA THR A 212 -6.57 -5.00 9.07
C THR A 212 -5.73 -6.16 8.54
N ILE A 213 -5.18 -6.01 7.32
CA ILE A 213 -4.21 -6.94 6.75
C ILE A 213 -2.97 -6.14 6.33
N GLY A 214 -1.82 -6.47 6.94
CA GLY A 214 -0.59 -5.77 6.57
C GLY A 214 -0.16 -6.10 5.16
N ILE A 215 0.18 -7.36 4.92
CA ILE A 215 0.60 -7.86 3.61
C ILE A 215 -0.29 -9.03 3.22
N TYR A 216 -0.88 -8.97 2.03
CA TYR A 216 -1.57 -10.10 1.42
C TYR A 216 -0.86 -10.52 0.15
N LYS A 217 -0.26 -11.74 0.15
CA LYS A 217 0.26 -12.36 -1.07
C LYS A 217 -0.79 -13.31 -1.62
N ASN A 218 -1.38 -12.96 -2.75
CA ASN A 218 -2.30 -13.84 -3.46
C ASN A 218 -1.52 -14.91 -4.23
N GLY A 219 -2.04 -16.10 -4.22
CA GLY A 219 -1.38 -17.24 -4.85
C GLY A 219 -2.23 -17.98 -5.87
N SER A 220 -3.29 -17.41 -6.37
CA SER A 220 -4.18 -18.06 -7.35
C SER A 220 -3.57 -18.23 -8.74
N GLY A 221 -2.42 -17.62 -9.02
CA GLY A 221 -1.71 -17.74 -10.28
C GLY A 221 -1.12 -19.13 -10.58
N THR A 222 -0.78 -19.35 -11.82
CA THR A 222 -0.27 -20.64 -12.32
C THR A 222 1.25 -20.79 -12.25
N LYS A 223 1.98 -19.67 -12.01
CA LYS A 223 3.44 -19.65 -11.96
C LYS A 223 3.95 -19.57 -10.54
N ASN A 224 5.12 -20.15 -10.29
CA ASN A 224 5.85 -19.96 -9.04
C ASN A 224 6.40 -18.54 -8.99
N ARG A 225 5.84 -17.72 -8.11
CA ARG A 225 6.25 -16.34 -7.92
C ARG A 225 6.82 -16.14 -6.52
N ASN A 226 8.02 -15.60 -6.47
CA ASN A 226 8.78 -15.45 -5.22
C ASN A 226 8.78 -14.00 -4.77
N TRP A 227 8.55 -13.80 -3.47
CA TRP A 227 8.70 -12.51 -2.83
C TRP A 227 9.73 -12.57 -1.71
N GLN A 228 10.55 -11.54 -1.63
CA GLN A 228 11.46 -11.28 -0.53
C GLN A 228 10.91 -10.09 0.26
N ILE A 229 10.55 -10.33 1.53
CA ILE A 229 9.95 -9.35 2.44
C ILE A 229 10.91 -9.17 3.61
N ALA A 230 11.44 -7.96 3.79
CA ALA A 230 12.50 -7.75 4.76
C ALA A 230 12.42 -6.40 5.48
N GLN A 231 12.89 -6.36 6.72
CA GLN A 231 13.14 -5.13 7.47
C GLN A 231 11.91 -4.23 7.55
N GLY A 232 10.84 -4.72 8.18
CA GLY A 232 9.60 -3.97 8.25
C GLY A 232 8.89 -4.08 9.59
N SER A 233 7.97 -3.15 9.80
CA SER A 233 7.06 -3.15 10.94
C SER A 233 5.62 -3.19 10.49
N ILE A 234 4.80 -4.00 11.15
CA ILE A 234 3.36 -4.09 10.90
C ILE A 234 2.61 -3.90 12.20
N ILE A 235 1.74 -2.89 12.25
CA ILE A 235 0.76 -2.71 13.32
C ILE A 235 -0.59 -3.10 12.76
N ALA A 236 -0.91 -4.38 12.86
CA ALA A 236 -2.14 -4.94 12.33
C ALA A 236 -3.32 -4.67 13.26
N ASN A 237 -3.74 -3.43 13.32
CA ASN A 237 -4.80 -2.96 14.19
C ASN A 237 -5.44 -1.71 13.59
N ALA A 238 -6.44 -1.88 12.77
CA ALA A 238 -7.19 -0.75 12.22
C ALA A 238 -8.54 -0.62 12.92
N GLY A 239 -8.65 0.29 13.83
CA GLY A 239 -9.87 0.80 14.42
C GLY A 239 -11.06 -0.15 14.49
N LYS A 240 -12.04 0.06 13.63
CA LYS A 240 -13.17 -0.85 13.44
C LYS A 240 -12.82 -1.82 12.32
N SER A 241 -12.00 -2.84 12.64
CA SER A 241 -11.59 -3.85 11.67
C SER A 241 -12.79 -4.61 11.09
N ILE A 242 -12.66 -4.99 9.84
CA ILE A 242 -13.61 -5.87 9.17
C ILE A 242 -12.97 -7.26 9.09
N GLY A 243 -13.51 -8.20 9.86
CA GLY A 243 -12.96 -9.55 9.97
C GLY A 243 -11.76 -9.68 10.92
N GLU A 244 -11.07 -10.79 10.80
CA GLU A 244 -9.86 -11.05 11.61
C GLU A 244 -8.69 -10.20 11.14
N ILE A 245 -7.87 -9.80 12.08
CA ILE A 245 -6.68 -8.99 11.82
C ILE A 245 -5.48 -9.92 11.64
N HIS A 246 -4.82 -9.81 10.50
CA HIS A 246 -3.63 -10.59 10.17
C HIS A 246 -2.50 -9.67 9.69
N PRO A 247 -1.34 -9.63 10.36
CA PRO A 247 -0.17 -8.92 9.84
C PRO A 247 0.22 -9.39 8.44
N ILE A 248 0.28 -10.70 8.23
CA ILE A 248 0.68 -11.29 6.96
C ILE A 248 -0.26 -12.43 6.58
N VAL A 249 -0.77 -12.40 5.36
CA VAL A 249 -1.53 -13.49 4.75
C VAL A 249 -0.78 -13.95 3.51
N ILE A 250 -0.48 -15.25 3.43
CA ILE A 250 0.15 -15.86 2.25
C ILE A 250 -0.75 -16.96 1.73
N GLU A 251 -1.07 -16.88 0.45
CA GLU A 251 -1.90 -17.84 -0.24
C GLU A 251 -1.23 -18.30 -1.54
N GLY A 252 -1.49 -19.57 -1.92
CA GLY A 252 -1.16 -20.10 -3.24
C GLY A 252 0.19 -20.78 -3.34
N GLN A 253 0.93 -20.55 -4.41
CA GLN A 253 2.14 -21.31 -4.74
C GLN A 253 3.40 -20.45 -4.79
N GLY A 254 4.56 -21.10 -4.79
CA GLY A 254 5.86 -20.45 -4.90
C GLY A 254 6.61 -20.38 -3.57
N HIS A 255 7.56 -19.48 -3.49
CA HIS A 255 8.36 -19.23 -2.31
C HIS A 255 8.17 -17.81 -1.80
N THR A 256 8.16 -17.64 -0.48
CA THR A 256 8.20 -16.33 0.17
C THR A 256 9.25 -16.37 1.27
N ALA A 257 10.21 -15.46 1.20
CA ALA A 257 11.18 -15.24 2.25
C ALA A 257 10.75 -14.02 3.10
N ILE A 258 10.71 -14.17 4.41
CA ILE A 258 10.38 -13.11 5.37
C ILE A 258 11.53 -12.97 6.36
N SER A 259 12.15 -11.81 6.44
CA SER A 259 13.29 -11.62 7.34
C SER A 259 13.23 -10.31 8.11
N ASN A 260 13.48 -10.37 9.41
CA ASN A 260 13.52 -9.20 10.30
C ASN A 260 12.27 -8.33 10.19
N VAL A 261 11.08 -8.96 10.15
CA VAL A 261 9.79 -8.27 10.16
C VAL A 261 9.19 -8.39 11.55
N GLU A 262 8.90 -7.26 12.15
CA GLU A 262 8.19 -7.18 13.43
C GLU A 262 6.70 -6.93 13.19
N ALA A 263 5.85 -7.68 13.86
CA ALA A 263 4.44 -7.37 13.94
C ALA A 263 4.01 -7.22 15.40
N PHE A 264 3.30 -6.16 15.69
CA PHE A 264 2.74 -5.87 17.00
C PHE A 264 1.38 -5.19 16.88
N SER A 265 0.65 -5.11 17.98
CA SER A 265 -0.65 -4.46 18.09
C SER A 265 -0.78 -3.77 19.44
N GLY A 266 -1.84 -3.02 19.67
CA GLY A 266 -2.11 -2.44 20.97
C GLY A 266 -1.61 -1.01 21.18
N MET A 267 -1.41 -0.24 20.12
CA MET A 267 -1.19 1.20 20.27
C MET A 267 -2.49 1.90 20.69
N ASN A 268 -2.43 2.63 21.79
CA ASN A 268 -3.47 3.55 22.20
C ASN A 268 -3.40 4.83 21.37
N GLY A 269 -4.38 5.05 20.51
CA GLY A 269 -4.50 6.29 19.77
C GLY A 269 -5.94 6.67 19.55
N ALA A 270 -6.22 7.95 19.40
CA ALA A 270 -7.55 8.47 19.09
C ALA A 270 -8.15 7.93 17.78
N LEU A 271 -7.33 7.33 16.94
CA LEU A 271 -7.70 6.82 15.62
C LEU A 271 -7.79 5.29 15.56
N THR A 272 -7.37 4.58 16.61
CA THR A 272 -7.28 3.13 16.61
C THR A 272 -8.05 2.54 17.79
N ALA A 273 -8.90 1.56 17.54
CA ALA A 273 -9.35 0.67 18.61
C ALA A 273 -8.16 -0.23 18.99
N ILE A 274 -8.06 -0.57 20.26
CA ILE A 274 -7.11 -1.58 20.70
C ILE A 274 -7.59 -2.92 20.17
N GLY A 275 -6.90 -3.47 19.19
CA GLY A 275 -7.14 -4.80 18.66
C GLY A 275 -5.88 -5.63 18.74
N GLN A 276 -6.03 -6.93 18.80
CA GLN A 276 -4.95 -7.87 18.70
C GLN A 276 -5.08 -8.61 17.38
N SER A 277 -3.97 -8.86 16.71
CA SER A 277 -3.98 -9.75 15.55
C SER A 277 -4.37 -11.16 15.99
N TYR A 278 -5.06 -11.89 15.10
CA TYR A 278 -5.38 -13.28 15.36
C TYR A 278 -4.11 -14.11 15.46
N ASP A 279 -3.24 -14.00 14.47
CA ASP A 279 -1.92 -14.61 14.39
C ASP A 279 -0.89 -13.60 13.88
N TYR A 280 0.33 -14.02 13.63
CA TYR A 280 1.35 -13.27 12.92
C TYR A 280 1.31 -13.55 11.41
N LEU A 281 1.10 -14.82 11.06
CA LEU A 281 1.09 -15.31 9.69
C LEU A 281 -0.06 -16.28 9.50
N LEU A 282 -0.97 -15.96 8.58
CA LEU A 282 -1.98 -16.88 8.07
C LEU A 282 -1.53 -17.47 6.73
N VAL A 283 -1.46 -18.79 6.65
CA VAL A 283 -1.09 -19.53 5.43
C VAL A 283 -2.29 -20.32 4.93
N LYS A 284 -2.81 -19.96 3.76
CA LYS A 284 -4.01 -20.58 3.19
C LYS A 284 -3.84 -20.99 1.72
N GLY A 285 -4.93 -21.50 1.11
CA GLY A 285 -4.91 -22.06 -0.24
C GLY A 285 -4.62 -23.56 -0.26
N ASP A 286 -4.42 -24.12 -1.44
CA ASP A 286 -4.31 -25.56 -1.69
C ASP A 286 -3.11 -25.95 -2.58
N LYS A 287 -2.26 -24.99 -2.92
CA LYS A 287 -1.10 -25.18 -3.79
C LYS A 287 0.18 -25.39 -2.98
N ARG A 288 1.19 -25.99 -3.62
CA ARG A 288 2.51 -26.15 -3.02
C ARG A 288 3.15 -24.79 -2.75
N LEU A 289 3.39 -24.50 -1.48
CA LEU A 289 3.95 -23.24 -1.00
C LEU A 289 5.11 -23.50 -0.07
N THR A 290 6.17 -22.70 -0.19
CA THR A 290 7.28 -22.71 0.77
C THR A 290 7.47 -21.31 1.35
N ILE A 291 7.67 -21.25 2.67
CA ILE A 291 7.92 -19.99 3.38
C ILE A 291 9.18 -20.18 4.24
N SER A 292 10.13 -19.27 4.08
CA SER A 292 11.30 -19.18 4.95
C SER A 292 11.19 -17.91 5.80
N MET A 293 11.26 -18.04 7.12
CA MET A 293 11.22 -16.93 8.06
C MET A 293 12.52 -16.88 8.86
N PHE A 294 13.10 -15.68 8.98
CA PHE A 294 14.32 -15.48 9.75
C PHE A 294 14.28 -14.20 10.57
N GLY A 295 14.58 -14.28 11.87
CA GLY A 295 14.71 -13.11 12.74
C GLY A 295 13.42 -12.28 12.92
N CYS A 296 12.25 -12.85 12.66
CA CYS A 296 10.98 -12.16 12.78
C CYS A 296 10.55 -12.04 14.24
N ARG A 297 9.95 -10.92 14.63
CA ARG A 297 9.39 -10.69 15.96
C ARG A 297 7.87 -10.69 15.92
N MET A 298 7.26 -11.72 16.48
CA MET A 298 5.84 -12.02 16.41
C MET A 298 5.17 -11.69 17.75
N ARG A 299 4.51 -10.53 17.84
CA ARG A 299 3.98 -10.02 19.12
C ARG A 299 2.46 -9.88 19.09
N ASN A 300 1.86 -9.92 20.28
CA ASN A 300 0.47 -9.54 20.55
C ASN A 300 -0.60 -10.26 19.70
N TYR A 301 -0.36 -11.50 19.32
CA TYR A 301 -1.38 -12.34 18.68
C TYR A 301 -2.18 -13.14 19.73
N VAL A 302 -3.45 -13.47 19.43
CA VAL A 302 -4.35 -14.19 20.36
C VAL A 302 -4.35 -15.70 20.16
N SER A 303 -4.05 -16.19 18.96
CA SER A 303 -4.00 -17.60 18.65
C SER A 303 -2.98 -18.36 19.51
N LYS A 304 -3.13 -19.69 19.58
CA LYS A 304 -2.18 -20.56 20.31
C LYS A 304 -0.78 -20.50 19.68
N ASN A 305 -0.70 -20.43 18.36
CA ASN A 305 0.57 -20.40 17.62
C ASN A 305 0.65 -19.09 16.80
N PRO A 306 1.84 -18.53 16.60
CA PRO A 306 1.99 -17.33 15.76
C PRO A 306 1.69 -17.57 14.28
N ILE A 307 1.77 -18.81 13.84
CA ILE A 307 1.54 -19.21 12.44
C ILE A 307 0.33 -20.12 12.39
N THR A 308 -0.72 -19.66 11.68
CA THR A 308 -1.93 -20.44 11.38
C THR A 308 -1.81 -21.03 9.98
N VAL A 309 -1.83 -22.36 9.88
CA VAL A 309 -1.68 -23.08 8.61
C VAL A 309 -2.97 -23.78 8.24
N GLN A 310 -3.62 -23.32 7.21
CA GLN A 310 -4.79 -23.94 6.58
C GLN A 310 -4.40 -24.73 5.31
N ASN A 311 -3.27 -24.38 4.68
CA ASN A 311 -2.76 -25.05 3.48
C ASN A 311 -1.97 -26.31 3.84
N LYS A 312 -2.52 -27.47 3.53
CA LYS A 312 -1.91 -28.79 3.79
C LYS A 312 -0.66 -29.09 2.95
N GLN A 313 -0.38 -28.32 1.90
CA GLN A 313 0.80 -28.48 1.03
C GLN A 313 1.88 -27.43 1.34
N ALA A 314 1.68 -26.60 2.35
CA ALA A 314 2.65 -25.59 2.74
C ALA A 314 3.80 -26.22 3.53
N LYS A 315 5.02 -25.75 3.26
CA LYS A 315 6.21 -26.04 4.05
C LYS A 315 6.76 -24.72 4.58
N ILE A 316 6.89 -24.62 5.89
CA ILE A 316 7.34 -23.41 6.56
C ILE A 316 8.56 -23.72 7.41
N GLN A 317 9.60 -22.92 7.26
CA GLN A 317 10.77 -22.95 8.13
C GLN A 317 10.91 -21.59 8.81
N ALA A 318 10.80 -21.58 10.14
CA ALA A 318 11.06 -20.41 10.97
C ALA A 318 12.34 -20.63 11.75
N VAL A 319 13.28 -19.68 11.69
CA VAL A 319 14.59 -19.74 12.34
C VAL A 319 14.88 -18.42 13.03
N ALA A 320 15.37 -18.48 14.25
CA ALA A 320 15.74 -17.32 15.06
C ALA A 320 14.62 -16.25 15.20
N CYS A 321 13.36 -16.69 15.09
CA CYS A 321 12.21 -15.81 15.34
C CYS A 321 11.93 -15.71 16.84
N ILE A 322 11.25 -14.66 17.27
CA ILE A 322 10.85 -14.43 18.67
C ILE A 322 9.33 -14.39 18.74
N ASP A 323 8.74 -15.14 19.63
CA ASP A 323 7.30 -15.19 19.82
C ASP A 323 6.78 -14.11 20.81
N LYS A 324 5.48 -14.13 21.11
CA LYS A 324 4.83 -13.15 22.02
C LYS A 324 5.29 -13.25 23.48
N ASN A 325 5.92 -14.33 23.87
CA ASN A 325 6.48 -14.54 25.22
C ASN A 325 7.96 -14.16 25.29
N GLU A 326 8.50 -13.55 24.24
CA GLU A 326 9.93 -13.24 24.06
C GLU A 326 10.82 -14.51 24.02
N GLU A 327 10.23 -15.64 23.63
CA GLU A 327 10.94 -16.92 23.51
C GLU A 327 11.38 -17.18 22.06
N LEU A 328 12.51 -17.89 21.95
CA LEU A 328 13.06 -18.28 20.65
C LEU A 328 12.13 -19.28 19.94
N TYR A 329 11.66 -18.91 18.76
CA TYR A 329 10.78 -19.74 17.96
C TYR A 329 11.52 -20.29 16.73
N ASN A 330 11.91 -21.58 16.82
CA ASN A 330 12.52 -22.33 15.73
C ASN A 330 11.61 -23.51 15.38
N LYS A 331 11.02 -23.53 14.21
CA LYS A 331 10.08 -24.59 13.79
C LYS A 331 10.16 -24.92 12.32
N ILE A 332 9.95 -26.19 12.01
CA ILE A 332 9.66 -26.68 10.66
C ILE A 332 8.22 -27.21 10.69
N ILE A 333 7.35 -26.63 9.88
CA ILE A 333 5.96 -27.05 9.72
C ILE A 333 5.82 -27.64 8.32
N LYS A 334 5.35 -28.90 8.26
CA LYS A 334 5.19 -29.67 7.02
C LYS A 334 3.74 -30.08 6.84
#